data_0b6300cbea8bb4f743be959bb92c34f4
#
_entry.id   0b6300cbea8bb4f743be959bb92c34f4
#
_cell.length_a   1.000
_cell.length_b   1.000
_cell.length_c   1.000
_cell.angle_alpha   90.00
_cell.angle_beta   90.00
_cell.angle_gamma   90.00
#
_symmetry.space_group_name_H-M   'P 1'
#
loop_
_entity.id
_entity.type
_entity.pdbx_description
1 polymer ?
#
loop_
_entity_poly.entity_id
_entity_poly.type
_entity_poly.pdbx_seq_one_letter_code
_entity_poly.pdbx_strand_id
1 'polypeptide(L)'
;PELPLVVYCQHGVRSLQAIRYLRAQGWARAISMSGGFVEWVEADLEIANEPAGDEPEVAMSERYMSQLRLPEFGLEGQRKLLESKVLVLGAGGLGCPVATYLAAAGVGELTIVDDDEVSLSNLPRQVLFRTDEVGQLKAPLVAQKLMAINSDVRVKNVTSRLNSDNAEDLLSGMNVIVDACDNFETRFTVNDAAATLG
;
A
#
# COMPACT_ATOMS: atom_id res chain seq x y z
N PRO A 1 19.45 -8.33 32.22
CA PRO A 1 18.18 -8.98 32.52
C PRO A 1 18.38 -10.37 33.06
N GLU A 2 17.62 -10.80 34.09
CA GLU A 2 17.79 -12.09 34.78
C GLU A 2 17.32 -13.28 33.92
N LEU A 3 16.42 -13.03 32.97
CA LEU A 3 15.89 -14.04 32.05
C LEU A 3 16.74 -14.19 30.78
N PRO A 4 16.89 -15.41 30.23
CA PRO A 4 17.56 -15.62 28.96
C PRO A 4 16.73 -15.00 27.82
N LEU A 5 17.41 -14.32 26.91
CA LEU A 5 16.79 -13.84 25.66
C LEU A 5 16.90 -14.94 24.61
N VAL A 6 15.76 -15.48 24.17
CA VAL A 6 15.72 -16.45 23.08
C VAL A 6 15.46 -15.70 21.77
N VAL A 7 16.35 -15.88 20.79
CA VAL A 7 16.21 -15.29 19.45
C VAL A 7 16.04 -16.43 18.47
N TYR A 8 15.02 -16.34 17.62
CA TYR A 8 14.78 -17.31 16.56
C TYR A 8 14.52 -16.66 15.21
N CYS A 9 14.69 -17.41 14.15
CA CYS A 9 14.26 -17.07 12.81
C CYS A 9 13.76 -18.35 12.13
N GLN A 10 13.36 -18.28 10.88
CA GLN A 10 12.76 -19.41 10.20
C GLN A 10 13.66 -20.67 10.19
N HIS A 11 14.98 -20.53 9.94
CA HIS A 11 15.94 -21.64 9.79
C HIS A 11 17.16 -21.56 10.75
N GLY A 12 17.15 -20.69 11.76
CA GLY A 12 18.23 -20.58 12.73
C GLY A 12 19.45 -19.75 12.30
N VAL A 13 19.66 -19.45 11.01
CA VAL A 13 20.87 -18.79 10.50
C VAL A 13 20.94 -17.31 10.89
N ARG A 14 19.87 -16.55 10.67
CA ARG A 14 19.80 -15.11 11.01
C ARG A 14 19.84 -14.88 12.52
N SER A 15 19.22 -15.76 13.29
CA SER A 15 19.26 -15.68 14.77
C SER A 15 20.65 -15.91 15.34
N LEU A 16 21.47 -16.78 14.75
CA LEU A 16 22.88 -16.94 15.12
C LEU A 16 23.71 -15.67 14.89
N GLN A 17 23.47 -14.96 13.81
CA GLN A 17 24.13 -13.67 13.56
C GLN A 17 23.69 -12.61 14.58
N ALA A 18 22.38 -12.52 14.85
CA ALA A 18 21.82 -11.61 15.85
C ALA A 18 22.38 -11.87 17.26
N ILE A 19 22.54 -13.12 17.67
CA ILE A 19 23.14 -13.50 18.96
C ILE A 19 24.57 -13.00 19.10
N ARG A 20 25.39 -13.09 18.05
CA ARG A 20 26.78 -12.57 18.10
C ARG A 20 26.79 -11.07 18.39
N TYR A 21 25.92 -10.32 17.73
CA TYR A 21 25.77 -8.88 17.96
C TYR A 21 25.27 -8.60 19.40
N LEU A 22 24.18 -9.25 19.83
CA LEU A 22 23.59 -9.05 21.16
C LEU A 22 24.58 -9.36 22.29
N ARG A 23 25.35 -10.42 22.17
CA ARG A 23 26.39 -10.77 23.19
C ARG A 23 27.48 -9.70 23.25
N ALA A 24 27.89 -9.12 22.12
CA ALA A 24 28.84 -8.00 22.10
C ALA A 24 28.27 -6.72 22.75
N GLN A 25 26.94 -6.59 22.81
CA GLN A 25 26.23 -5.49 23.49
C GLN A 25 25.89 -5.80 24.95
N GLY A 26 26.48 -6.88 25.54
CA GLY A 26 26.29 -7.20 26.95
C GLY A 26 25.16 -8.18 27.28
N TRP A 27 24.44 -8.70 26.27
CA TRP A 27 23.40 -9.73 26.46
C TRP A 27 24.03 -11.15 26.55
N ALA A 28 24.83 -11.39 27.54
CA ALA A 28 25.62 -12.63 27.67
C ALA A 28 24.77 -13.93 27.64
N ARG A 29 23.51 -13.85 28.09
CA ARG A 29 22.57 -14.97 28.15
C ARG A 29 21.66 -15.09 26.94
N ALA A 30 21.93 -14.35 25.85
CA ALA A 30 21.19 -14.50 24.60
C ALA A 30 21.52 -15.85 23.93
N ILE A 31 20.49 -16.61 23.56
CA ILE A 31 20.59 -17.94 22.93
C ILE A 31 19.80 -17.96 21.62
N SER A 32 20.25 -18.72 20.64
CA SER A 32 19.54 -18.96 19.38
C SER A 32 18.82 -20.30 19.44
N MET A 33 17.59 -20.33 18.94
CA MET A 33 16.88 -21.59 18.71
C MET A 33 17.49 -22.29 17.49
N SER A 34 18.10 -23.47 17.69
CA SER A 34 18.68 -24.26 16.61
C SER A 34 17.60 -24.65 15.60
N GLY A 35 17.95 -24.68 14.30
CA GLY A 35 17.01 -24.99 13.22
C GLY A 35 15.87 -23.97 13.02
N GLY A 36 15.71 -23.03 13.95
CA GLY A 36 14.70 -22.00 13.89
C GLY A 36 13.28 -22.54 14.05
N PHE A 37 12.31 -21.77 13.55
CA PHE A 37 10.90 -22.12 13.68
C PHE A 37 10.50 -23.35 12.86
N VAL A 38 11.22 -23.63 11.76
CA VAL A 38 10.94 -24.82 10.92
C VAL A 38 11.18 -26.11 11.71
N GLU A 39 12.35 -26.29 12.35
CA GLU A 39 12.62 -27.47 13.16
C GLU A 39 11.71 -27.57 14.39
N TRP A 40 11.27 -26.43 14.96
CA TRP A 40 10.28 -26.41 16.02
C TRP A 40 8.95 -27.05 15.60
N VAL A 41 8.46 -26.69 14.40
CA VAL A 41 7.22 -27.24 13.85
C VAL A 41 7.39 -28.72 13.45
N GLU A 42 8.52 -29.09 12.85
CA GLU A 42 8.82 -30.48 12.45
C GLU A 42 8.96 -31.41 13.68
N ALA A 43 9.38 -30.86 14.81
CA ALA A 43 9.46 -31.60 16.06
C ALA A 43 8.12 -31.68 16.82
N ASP A 44 7.02 -31.20 16.24
CA ASP A 44 5.67 -31.19 16.81
C ASP A 44 5.62 -30.55 18.22
N LEU A 45 6.44 -29.52 18.44
CA LEU A 45 6.49 -28.82 19.71
C LEU A 45 5.34 -27.82 19.82
N GLU A 46 4.84 -27.63 21.03
CA GLU A 46 3.71 -26.75 21.32
C GLU A 46 3.98 -25.32 20.85
N ILE A 47 3.08 -24.80 20.03
CA ILE A 47 3.05 -23.40 19.60
C ILE A 47 1.91 -22.73 20.38
N ALA A 48 2.28 -21.80 21.28
CA ALA A 48 1.29 -20.97 21.93
C ALA A 48 0.66 -20.08 20.84
N ASN A 49 -0.54 -20.43 20.43
CA ASN A 49 -1.38 -19.50 19.70
C ASN A 49 -1.94 -18.53 20.75
N GLU A 50 -1.38 -17.33 20.85
CA GLU A 50 -2.15 -16.27 21.48
C GLU A 50 -3.50 -16.21 20.75
N PRO A 51 -4.65 -16.15 21.48
CA PRO A 51 -5.93 -16.01 20.81
C PRO A 51 -5.81 -14.80 19.89
N ALA A 52 -5.96 -15.03 18.60
CA ALA A 52 -6.06 -13.95 17.62
C ALA A 52 -7.17 -13.03 18.13
N GLY A 53 -6.82 -11.82 18.52
CA GLY A 53 -7.80 -10.77 18.73
C GLY A 53 -8.64 -10.71 17.45
N ASP A 54 -9.92 -10.46 17.59
CA ASP A 54 -11.00 -10.52 16.60
C ASP A 54 -10.58 -10.60 15.12
N GLU A 55 -11.01 -11.65 14.43
CA GLU A 55 -10.60 -12.17 13.11
C GLU A 55 -10.38 -11.23 11.90
N PRO A 56 -10.83 -9.99 11.83
CA PRO A 56 -10.47 -9.11 10.69
C PRO A 56 -8.97 -8.83 10.58
N GLU A 57 -8.23 -9.03 11.67
CA GLU A 57 -6.81 -8.69 11.77
C GLU A 57 -5.86 -9.68 11.07
N VAL A 58 -6.25 -10.96 10.98
CA VAL A 58 -5.39 -12.03 10.43
C VAL A 58 -5.31 -11.97 8.91
N ALA A 59 -6.43 -11.78 8.23
CA ALA A 59 -6.45 -11.67 6.76
C ALA A 59 -5.74 -10.39 6.26
N MET A 60 -5.87 -9.29 7.01
CA MET A 60 -5.17 -8.03 6.77
C MET A 60 -3.65 -8.18 6.95
N SER A 61 -3.21 -9.05 7.86
CA SER A 61 -1.81 -9.17 8.24
C SER A 61 -0.92 -9.80 7.16
N GLU A 62 -1.40 -10.76 6.37
CA GLU A 62 -0.59 -11.48 5.39
C GLU A 62 -0.15 -10.59 4.23
N ARG A 63 -1.07 -9.87 3.60
CA ARG A 63 -0.78 -8.96 2.49
C ARG A 63 0.17 -7.83 2.90
N TYR A 64 -0.02 -7.26 4.09
CA TYR A 64 0.69 -6.08 4.56
C TYR A 64 1.83 -6.38 5.55
N MET A 65 2.21 -7.64 5.70
CA MET A 65 3.20 -8.09 6.69
C MET A 65 4.53 -7.31 6.63
N SER A 66 4.98 -6.93 5.43
CA SER A 66 6.22 -6.15 5.27
C SER A 66 6.10 -4.74 5.86
N GLN A 67 4.94 -4.12 5.73
CA GLN A 67 4.63 -2.78 6.25
C GLN A 67 4.40 -2.82 7.77
N LEU A 68 3.69 -3.84 8.27
CA LEU A 68 3.43 -4.02 9.69
C LEU A 68 4.72 -4.21 10.52
N ARG A 69 5.81 -4.68 9.89
CA ARG A 69 7.12 -4.86 10.53
C ARG A 69 7.93 -3.57 10.67
N LEU A 70 7.51 -2.47 10.07
CA LEU A 70 8.17 -1.18 10.21
C LEU A 70 7.79 -0.57 11.57
N PRO A 71 8.75 -0.31 12.50
CA PRO A 71 8.42 0.10 13.87
C PRO A 71 7.62 1.40 13.95
N GLU A 72 7.86 2.32 13.01
CA GLU A 72 7.22 3.65 12.98
C GLU A 72 5.86 3.64 12.27
N PHE A 73 5.52 2.57 11.58
CA PHE A 73 4.30 2.43 10.79
C PHE A 73 3.32 1.44 11.46
N GLY A 74 3.70 0.19 11.58
CA GLY A 74 2.98 -0.87 12.27
C GLY A 74 1.51 -1.02 11.88
N LEU A 75 0.74 -1.62 12.78
CA LEU A 75 -0.71 -1.85 12.60
C LEU A 75 -1.50 -0.55 12.50
N GLU A 76 -1.15 0.44 13.31
CA GLU A 76 -1.82 1.74 13.32
C GLU A 76 -1.66 2.49 11.99
N GLY A 77 -0.45 2.47 11.41
CA GLY A 77 -0.18 3.03 10.09
C GLY A 77 -0.99 2.35 9.00
N GLN A 78 -1.11 1.02 9.04
CA GLN A 78 -1.90 0.26 8.08
C GLN A 78 -3.40 0.54 8.20
N ARG A 79 -3.94 0.67 9.42
CA ARG A 79 -5.33 1.06 9.64
C ARG A 79 -5.62 2.44 9.03
N LYS A 80 -4.74 3.41 9.27
CA LYS A 80 -4.87 4.75 8.67
C LYS A 80 -4.90 4.71 7.14
N LEU A 81 -4.06 3.87 6.51
CA LEU A 81 -4.12 3.68 5.06
C LEU A 81 -5.45 3.10 4.60
N LEU A 82 -5.94 2.05 5.25
CA LEU A 82 -7.20 1.40 4.91
C LEU A 82 -8.43 2.31 5.10
N GLU A 83 -8.35 3.28 6.00
CA GLU A 83 -9.39 4.28 6.22
C GLU A 83 -9.25 5.49 5.28
N SER A 84 -8.09 5.66 4.64
CA SER A 84 -7.80 6.82 3.81
C SER A 84 -8.51 6.78 2.46
N LYS A 85 -8.88 7.98 2.00
CA LYS A 85 -9.45 8.26 0.68
C LYS A 85 -8.49 9.14 -0.09
N VAL A 86 -8.04 8.68 -1.24
CA VAL A 86 -7.09 9.40 -2.09
C VAL A 86 -7.67 9.59 -3.48
N LEU A 87 -7.64 10.82 -3.96
CA LEU A 87 -7.95 11.13 -5.34
C LEU A 87 -6.66 11.24 -6.14
N VAL A 88 -6.59 10.55 -7.28
CA VAL A 88 -5.50 10.66 -8.25
C VAL A 88 -6.06 11.30 -9.52
N LEU A 89 -5.61 12.50 -9.78
CA LEU A 89 -5.99 13.26 -10.96
C LEU A 89 -4.99 13.01 -12.09
N GLY A 90 -5.46 12.40 -13.14
CA GLY A 90 -4.67 11.95 -14.29
C GLY A 90 -4.19 10.50 -14.16
N ALA A 91 -4.49 9.69 -15.17
CA ALA A 91 -4.05 8.30 -15.31
C ALA A 91 -2.94 8.17 -16.38
N GLY A 92 -2.03 9.13 -16.37
CA GLY A 92 -0.88 9.22 -17.25
C GLY A 92 0.36 8.54 -16.73
N GLY A 93 1.53 8.98 -17.22
CA GLY A 93 2.84 8.43 -16.85
C GLY A 93 3.22 8.61 -15.39
N LEU A 94 2.65 9.57 -14.67
CA LEU A 94 2.83 9.78 -13.23
C LEU A 94 1.69 9.15 -12.42
N GLY A 95 0.44 9.33 -12.86
CA GLY A 95 -0.73 8.85 -12.12
C GLY A 95 -0.82 7.32 -12.05
N CYS A 96 -0.53 6.62 -13.15
CA CYS A 96 -0.55 5.15 -13.17
C CYS A 96 0.38 4.52 -12.11
N PRO A 97 1.68 4.83 -12.05
CA PRO A 97 2.56 4.25 -11.02
C PRO A 97 2.14 4.65 -9.60
N VAL A 98 1.75 5.93 -9.37
CA VAL A 98 1.29 6.36 -8.04
C VAL A 98 0.06 5.57 -7.61
N ALA A 99 -0.98 5.50 -8.45
CA ALA A 99 -2.20 4.74 -8.14
C ALA A 99 -1.91 3.25 -7.88
N THR A 100 -0.99 2.66 -8.65
CA THR A 100 -0.56 1.26 -8.49
C THR A 100 0.05 1.02 -7.11
N TYR A 101 0.98 1.88 -6.68
CA TYR A 101 1.63 1.73 -5.37
C TYR A 101 0.69 2.04 -4.21
N LEU A 102 -0.19 3.02 -4.35
CA LEU A 102 -1.21 3.31 -3.33
C LEU A 102 -2.18 2.13 -3.15
N ALA A 103 -2.63 1.52 -4.25
CA ALA A 103 -3.46 0.32 -4.18
C ALA A 103 -2.71 -0.86 -3.54
N ALA A 104 -1.46 -1.11 -3.96
CA ALA A 104 -0.64 -2.18 -3.39
C ALA A 104 -0.38 -1.96 -1.89
N ALA A 105 -0.19 -0.71 -1.44
CA ALA A 105 0.01 -0.36 -0.04
C ALA A 105 -1.26 -0.48 0.82
N GLY A 106 -2.44 -0.57 0.21
CA GLY A 106 -3.70 -0.74 0.92
C GLY A 106 -4.38 0.58 1.31
N VAL A 107 -4.31 1.61 0.46
CA VAL A 107 -5.18 2.78 0.61
C VAL A 107 -6.63 2.36 0.41
N GLY A 108 -7.51 2.61 1.38
CA GLY A 108 -8.84 2.03 1.42
C GLY A 108 -9.78 2.46 0.30
N GLU A 109 -9.68 3.71 -0.16
CA GLU A 109 -10.46 4.20 -1.30
C GLU A 109 -9.57 5.04 -2.24
N LEU A 110 -9.57 4.69 -3.52
CA LEU A 110 -8.92 5.46 -4.58
C LEU A 110 -9.97 5.99 -5.56
N THR A 111 -9.91 7.28 -5.87
CA THR A 111 -10.72 7.87 -6.94
C THR A 111 -9.79 8.28 -8.07
N ILE A 112 -9.95 7.68 -9.24
CA ILE A 112 -9.16 7.96 -10.45
C ILE A 112 -9.96 8.87 -11.34
N VAL A 113 -9.42 10.04 -11.65
CA VAL A 113 -10.06 11.04 -12.53
C VAL A 113 -9.22 11.20 -13.79
N ASP A 114 -9.75 10.80 -14.93
CA ASP A 114 -9.09 10.94 -16.24
C ASP A 114 -10.13 10.79 -17.34
N ASP A 115 -10.18 11.74 -18.27
CA ASP A 115 -11.14 11.80 -19.39
C ASP A 115 -10.55 11.31 -20.73
N ASP A 116 -9.26 10.93 -20.73
CA ASP A 116 -8.56 10.46 -21.93
C ASP A 116 -8.83 8.99 -22.26
N GLU A 117 -8.57 8.66 -23.52
CA GLU A 117 -8.44 7.29 -24.00
C GLU A 117 -6.97 6.87 -24.08
N VAL A 118 -6.74 5.56 -24.01
CA VAL A 118 -5.43 4.97 -24.23
C VAL A 118 -5.02 5.16 -25.68
N SER A 119 -3.85 5.74 -25.92
CA SER A 119 -3.25 5.82 -27.24
C SER A 119 -1.94 5.04 -27.34
N LEU A 120 -1.59 4.59 -28.53
CA LEU A 120 -0.38 3.80 -28.77
C LEU A 120 0.89 4.56 -28.32
N SER A 121 0.91 5.90 -28.49
CA SER A 121 2.01 6.78 -28.07
C SER A 121 2.15 6.90 -26.55
N ASN A 122 1.15 6.48 -25.78
CA ASN A 122 1.21 6.49 -24.32
C ASN A 122 1.96 5.30 -23.73
N LEU A 123 1.89 4.14 -24.39
CA LEU A 123 2.36 2.85 -23.84
C LEU A 123 3.83 2.82 -23.39
N PRO A 124 4.78 3.53 -23.99
CA PRO A 124 6.17 3.52 -23.52
C PRO A 124 6.37 4.06 -22.09
N ARG A 125 5.44 4.88 -21.58
CA ARG A 125 5.53 5.48 -20.24
C ARG A 125 4.32 5.23 -19.34
N GLN A 126 3.22 4.74 -19.89
CA GLN A 126 1.99 4.39 -19.17
C GLN A 126 1.85 2.86 -19.13
N VAL A 127 2.79 2.22 -18.44
CA VAL A 127 3.01 0.77 -18.44
C VAL A 127 1.84 -0.06 -17.87
N LEU A 128 0.88 0.58 -17.28
CA LEU A 128 -0.34 -0.08 -16.80
C LEU A 128 -1.26 -0.47 -17.97
N PHE A 129 -1.15 0.19 -19.13
CA PHE A 129 -1.98 -0.10 -20.31
C PHE A 129 -1.28 -1.05 -21.28
N ARG A 130 -2.10 -1.73 -22.10
CA ARG A 130 -1.67 -2.71 -23.10
C ARG A 130 -2.13 -2.28 -24.49
N THR A 131 -1.53 -2.89 -25.52
CA THR A 131 -1.84 -2.58 -26.92
C THR A 131 -3.30 -2.88 -27.30
N ASP A 132 -3.88 -3.91 -26.72
CA ASP A 132 -5.28 -4.31 -26.95
C ASP A 132 -6.31 -3.39 -26.26
N GLU A 133 -5.83 -2.44 -25.46
CA GLU A 133 -6.65 -1.46 -24.75
C GLU A 133 -6.68 -0.08 -25.42
N VAL A 134 -5.98 0.08 -26.55
CA VAL A 134 -5.96 1.34 -27.31
C VAL A 134 -7.39 1.73 -27.74
N GLY A 135 -7.77 2.98 -27.50
CA GLY A 135 -9.11 3.51 -27.74
C GLY A 135 -10.11 3.33 -26.60
N GLN A 136 -9.73 2.68 -25.51
CA GLN A 136 -10.57 2.57 -24.32
C GLN A 136 -10.25 3.69 -23.32
N LEU A 137 -11.25 4.10 -22.53
CA LEU A 137 -11.09 5.12 -21.49
C LEU A 137 -10.11 4.67 -20.41
N LYS A 138 -9.17 5.55 -20.00
CA LYS A 138 -8.11 5.24 -19.03
C LYS A 138 -8.65 4.99 -17.63
N ALA A 139 -9.50 5.85 -17.09
CA ALA A 139 -9.93 5.77 -15.70
C ALA A 139 -10.62 4.43 -15.34
N PRO A 140 -11.57 3.89 -16.12
CA PRO A 140 -12.16 2.57 -15.88
C PRO A 140 -11.15 1.43 -15.95
N LEU A 141 -10.23 1.46 -16.93
CA LEU A 141 -9.17 0.44 -17.05
C LEU A 141 -8.24 0.43 -15.84
N VAL A 142 -7.82 1.62 -15.38
CA VAL A 142 -7.00 1.75 -14.18
C VAL A 142 -7.75 1.19 -12.98
N ALA A 143 -9.01 1.57 -12.77
CA ALA A 143 -9.80 1.07 -11.66
C ALA A 143 -9.89 -0.47 -11.64
N GLN A 144 -10.17 -1.08 -12.77
CA GLN A 144 -10.20 -2.54 -12.90
C GLN A 144 -8.86 -3.19 -12.52
N LYS A 145 -7.75 -2.63 -13.00
CA LYS A 145 -6.41 -3.17 -12.76
C LYS A 145 -5.97 -3.00 -11.30
N LEU A 146 -6.31 -1.87 -10.66
CA LEU A 146 -6.00 -1.63 -9.27
C LEU A 146 -6.76 -2.60 -8.35
N MET A 147 -8.03 -2.87 -8.61
CA MET A 147 -8.81 -3.88 -7.88
C MET A 147 -8.25 -5.31 -8.08
N ALA A 148 -7.65 -5.60 -9.24
CA ALA A 148 -6.98 -6.87 -9.47
C ALA A 148 -5.63 -6.99 -8.73
N ILE A 149 -4.93 -5.85 -8.51
CA ILE A 149 -3.70 -5.79 -7.70
C ILE A 149 -4.04 -6.00 -6.22
N ASN A 150 -5.07 -5.32 -5.73
CA ASN A 150 -5.49 -5.41 -4.33
C ASN A 150 -7.01 -5.36 -4.20
N SER A 151 -7.61 -6.49 -3.85
CA SER A 151 -9.06 -6.64 -3.66
C SER A 151 -9.63 -5.89 -2.44
N ASP A 152 -8.76 -5.47 -1.51
CA ASP A 152 -9.17 -4.77 -0.29
C ASP A 152 -9.42 -3.27 -0.55
N VAL A 153 -8.97 -2.76 -1.69
CA VAL A 153 -9.08 -1.35 -2.08
C VAL A 153 -10.34 -1.11 -2.90
N ARG A 154 -11.13 -0.14 -2.51
CA ARG A 154 -12.25 0.36 -3.32
C ARG A 154 -11.75 1.38 -4.32
N VAL A 155 -12.02 1.15 -5.60
CA VAL A 155 -11.59 2.08 -6.65
C VAL A 155 -12.80 2.64 -7.39
N LYS A 156 -12.94 3.96 -7.34
CA LYS A 156 -13.90 4.73 -8.13
C LYS A 156 -13.18 5.29 -9.36
N ASN A 157 -13.91 5.44 -10.45
CA ASN A 157 -13.40 6.09 -11.64
C ASN A 157 -14.35 7.23 -12.07
N VAL A 158 -13.77 8.32 -12.54
CA VAL A 158 -14.46 9.49 -13.06
C VAL A 158 -13.89 9.79 -14.44
N THR A 159 -14.73 9.72 -15.45
CA THR A 159 -14.36 9.89 -16.87
C THR A 159 -14.63 11.31 -17.40
N SER A 160 -14.87 12.24 -16.49
CA SER A 160 -15.03 13.66 -16.83
C SER A 160 -13.78 14.44 -16.41
N ARG A 161 -13.46 15.46 -17.20
CA ARG A 161 -12.38 16.40 -16.87
C ARG A 161 -12.73 17.18 -15.61
N LEU A 162 -11.76 17.31 -14.71
CA LEU A 162 -11.89 18.19 -13.56
C LEU A 162 -11.85 19.66 -14.02
N ASN A 163 -12.83 20.44 -13.58
CA ASN A 163 -12.98 21.86 -13.87
C ASN A 163 -13.57 22.59 -12.64
N SER A 164 -13.79 23.89 -12.73
CA SER A 164 -14.35 24.72 -11.64
C SER A 164 -15.72 24.27 -11.15
N ASP A 165 -16.53 23.64 -12.00
CA ASP A 165 -17.92 23.29 -11.66
C ASP A 165 -18.01 21.98 -10.85
N ASN A 166 -17.00 21.10 -10.97
CA ASN A 166 -17.00 19.79 -10.32
C ASN A 166 -15.85 19.57 -9.33
N ALA A 167 -14.92 20.49 -9.25
CA ALA A 167 -13.71 20.32 -8.43
C ALA A 167 -14.03 20.15 -6.94
N GLU A 168 -14.84 21.02 -6.35
CA GLU A 168 -15.20 20.95 -4.93
C GLU A 168 -15.88 19.63 -4.59
N ASP A 169 -16.82 19.17 -5.42
CA ASP A 169 -17.52 17.89 -5.21
C ASP A 169 -16.56 16.69 -5.28
N LEU A 170 -15.63 16.71 -6.25
CA LEU A 170 -14.66 15.62 -6.42
C LEU A 170 -13.60 15.57 -5.30
N LEU A 171 -13.18 16.71 -4.81
CA LEU A 171 -12.15 16.82 -3.78
C LEU A 171 -12.73 16.68 -2.36
N SER A 172 -14.02 16.89 -2.17
CA SER A 172 -14.66 16.85 -0.85
C SER A 172 -14.50 15.49 -0.17
N GLY A 173 -14.06 15.53 1.09
CA GLY A 173 -13.86 14.34 1.91
C GLY A 173 -12.68 13.46 1.51
N MET A 174 -11.79 13.91 0.64
CA MET A 174 -10.53 13.26 0.34
C MET A 174 -9.49 13.61 1.40
N ASN A 175 -8.70 12.64 1.84
CA ASN A 175 -7.59 12.87 2.76
C ASN A 175 -6.33 13.38 2.04
N VAL A 176 -6.14 12.94 0.79
CA VAL A 176 -5.01 13.34 -0.06
C VAL A 176 -5.48 13.47 -1.51
N ILE A 177 -4.97 14.50 -2.17
CA ILE A 177 -5.17 14.71 -3.61
C ILE A 177 -3.79 14.62 -4.28
N VAL A 178 -3.66 13.73 -5.24
CA VAL A 178 -2.46 13.58 -6.06
C VAL A 178 -2.71 14.23 -7.41
N ASP A 179 -2.08 15.35 -7.65
CA ASP A 179 -2.09 16.01 -8.95
C ASP A 179 -1.02 15.40 -9.87
N ALA A 180 -1.47 14.57 -10.81
CA ALA A 180 -0.65 13.98 -11.86
C ALA A 180 -1.08 14.44 -13.26
N CYS A 181 -1.80 15.58 -13.36
CA CYS A 181 -2.19 16.18 -14.61
C CYS A 181 -1.02 16.91 -15.29
N ASP A 182 -1.12 17.10 -16.60
CA ASP A 182 -0.08 17.68 -17.44
C ASP A 182 -0.38 19.12 -17.91
N ASN A 183 -1.46 19.72 -17.40
CA ASN A 183 -1.86 21.07 -17.76
C ASN A 183 -2.04 22.00 -16.55
N PHE A 184 -1.68 23.26 -16.73
CA PHE A 184 -1.70 24.26 -15.65
C PHE A 184 -3.12 24.68 -15.23
N GLU A 185 -4.07 24.71 -16.14
CA GLU A 185 -5.46 25.09 -15.84
C GLU A 185 -6.05 24.19 -14.77
N THR A 186 -5.95 22.88 -14.96
CA THR A 186 -6.42 21.89 -13.99
C THR A 186 -5.66 21.98 -12.66
N ARG A 187 -4.34 22.21 -12.71
CA ARG A 187 -3.53 22.40 -11.47
C ARG A 187 -4.00 23.57 -10.62
N PHE A 188 -4.25 24.72 -11.24
CA PHE A 188 -4.75 25.88 -10.51
C PHE A 188 -6.17 25.63 -9.98
N THR A 189 -7.03 25.00 -10.76
CA THR A 189 -8.40 24.66 -10.32
C THR A 189 -8.35 23.73 -9.08
N VAL A 190 -7.51 22.70 -9.10
CA VAL A 190 -7.33 21.79 -7.94
C VAL A 190 -6.80 22.53 -6.73
N ASN A 191 -5.77 23.38 -6.92
CA ASN A 191 -5.18 24.16 -5.85
C ASN A 191 -6.22 25.07 -5.19
N ASP A 192 -7.01 25.79 -5.98
CA ASP A 192 -8.00 26.73 -5.49
C ASP A 192 -9.15 26.01 -4.76
N ALA A 193 -9.64 24.91 -5.32
CA ALA A 193 -10.67 24.10 -4.69
C ALA A 193 -10.16 23.43 -3.39
N ALA A 194 -8.93 22.90 -3.37
CA ALA A 194 -8.34 22.31 -2.17
C ALA A 194 -8.14 23.37 -1.07
N ALA A 195 -7.69 24.57 -1.42
CA ALA A 195 -7.55 25.69 -0.47
C ALA A 195 -8.90 26.15 0.11
N THR A 196 -9.98 26.03 -0.66
CA THR A 196 -11.35 26.36 -0.21
C THR A 196 -11.88 25.31 0.78
N LEU A 197 -11.55 24.06 0.56
CA LEU A 197 -12.03 22.93 1.37
C LEU A 197 -11.24 22.76 2.70
N GLY A 198 -10.01 23.32 2.81
CA GLY A 198 -9.14 23.26 4.00
C GLY A 198 -8.26 22.01 3.96
#